data_628101b67137208feab5a05ea3bf76b4
#
_entry.id   628101b67137208feab5a05ea3bf76b4
#
_cell.length_a   1.000
_cell.length_b   1.000
_cell.length_c   1.000
_cell.angle_alpha   90.00
_cell.angle_beta   90.00
_cell.angle_gamma   90.00
#
_symmetry.space_group_name_H-M   'P 1'
#
loop_
_entity.id
_entity.type
_entity.pdbx_description
1 polymer ?
#
loop_
_entity_poly.entity_id
_entity_poly.type
_entity_poly.pdbx_seq_one_letter_code
_entity_poly.pdbx_strand_id
1 'polypeptide(L)'
;MAGIISCILLAATPPEGAGARAVAEAVHTSLVPSHSLALWIMRIIRRMLDFFGLTRNDTIEEIAYTAIVLGVAILIGMIIRTVIVFAVRKVVKLRHSQASKLLLSQRVLKKCSHIIPPLVFLALIPFAFSSDGKILGWIFRIVGVYTLVTFAIAICTVLEYAWIRFDERENTENHPLKGILNVCRGLVWIIIVILSVSVLIDKSPLSLLAGLGAFAAALMLIFKDSILGFVAGIQLSQNDMLRVGDWITVPSTNANGIVMDVTLTVVKVQNFDNTMVMLPPYTLVSTSFQNWRNMFEVGFRMIDHNIFIDRSSVVLTTQEQIASLRARFPLLDEFIVHQEAARKAAAPGQEVYTQEYSNTHGINGTIDTNLGLFRAYACSYLIHHPKVNSQTQDMLISMDPPESYGIALNVNCYSTMTNWGQFEALKAEIIEHLTAVAGEFGLLTFNNPDRNTFSLRQAAAAPDSTAPKAVATSPQQ
;
A
#
# COMPACT_ATOMS: atom_id res chain seq x y z
N MET A 1 -40.51 -3.87 14.31
CA MET A 1 -39.17 -4.49 14.39
C MET A 1 -38.25 -3.83 15.40
N ALA A 2 -38.18 -2.51 15.47
CA ALA A 2 -37.37 -1.82 16.47
C ALA A 2 -37.70 -2.16 17.93
N GLY A 3 -38.96 -2.35 18.27
CA GLY A 3 -39.40 -2.71 19.62
C GLY A 3 -38.99 -4.12 20.09
N ILE A 4 -38.87 -5.09 19.17
CA ILE A 4 -38.48 -6.46 19.50
C ILE A 4 -36.95 -6.56 19.72
N ILE A 5 -36.16 -5.81 18.91
CA ILE A 5 -34.72 -5.69 19.07
C ILE A 5 -34.37 -4.96 20.38
N SER A 6 -35.17 -3.94 20.75
CA SER A 6 -35.03 -3.23 22.01
C SER A 6 -35.36 -4.12 23.22
N CYS A 7 -36.33 -5.03 23.11
CA CYS A 7 -36.65 -6.01 24.17
C CYS A 7 -35.54 -7.07 24.34
N ILE A 8 -34.91 -7.52 23.24
CA ILE A 8 -33.80 -8.49 23.31
C ILE A 8 -32.51 -7.82 23.87
N LEU A 9 -32.26 -6.56 23.51
CA LEU A 9 -31.15 -5.77 24.07
C LEU A 9 -31.36 -5.41 25.55
N LEU A 10 -32.61 -5.11 25.97
CA LEU A 10 -32.96 -4.84 27.37
C LEU A 10 -32.91 -6.08 28.26
N ALA A 11 -33.16 -7.27 27.73
CA ALA A 11 -33.02 -8.54 28.45
C ALA A 11 -31.54 -8.95 28.65
N ALA A 12 -30.60 -8.38 27.89
CA ALA A 12 -29.17 -8.69 27.94
C ALA A 12 -28.34 -7.71 28.80
N THR A 13 -28.95 -6.64 29.34
CA THR A 13 -28.25 -5.68 30.20
C THR A 13 -28.84 -5.70 31.59
N PRO A 14 -28.06 -5.99 32.68
CA PRO A 14 -28.54 -5.79 34.03
C PRO A 14 -28.81 -4.29 34.23
N PRO A 15 -29.94 -3.89 34.84
CA PRO A 15 -30.30 -2.50 35.00
C PRO A 15 -29.41 -1.81 36.05
N GLU A 16 -28.43 -1.05 35.59
CA GLU A 16 -27.75 -0.07 36.44
C GLU A 16 -28.53 1.26 36.33
N GLY A 17 -29.41 1.47 37.32
CA GLY A 17 -30.11 2.75 37.49
C GLY A 17 -31.61 2.58 37.82
N ALA A 18 -32.09 3.38 38.77
CA ALA A 18 -33.50 3.36 39.22
C ALA A 18 -34.53 3.56 38.08
N GLY A 19 -34.19 4.29 37.02
CA GLY A 19 -35.04 4.51 35.85
C GLY A 19 -35.24 3.28 34.97
N ALA A 20 -34.17 2.48 34.78
CA ALA A 20 -34.25 1.25 33.97
C ALA A 20 -35.04 0.13 34.70
N ARG A 21 -34.97 0.11 36.04
CA ARG A 21 -35.80 -0.78 36.88
C ARG A 21 -37.28 -0.41 36.82
N ALA A 22 -37.61 0.89 36.87
CA ALA A 22 -38.99 1.36 36.75
C ALA A 22 -39.62 1.07 35.38
N VAL A 23 -38.84 1.15 34.29
CA VAL A 23 -39.32 0.78 32.94
C VAL A 23 -39.39 -0.73 32.75
N ALA A 24 -38.49 -1.51 33.33
CA ALA A 24 -38.55 -2.97 33.35
C ALA A 24 -39.76 -3.43 34.18
N GLU A 25 -40.02 -2.83 35.34
CA GLU A 25 -41.17 -3.09 36.20
C GLU A 25 -42.49 -2.66 35.57
N ALA A 26 -42.55 -1.50 34.84
CA ALA A 26 -43.72 -1.04 34.13
C ALA A 26 -44.04 -1.93 32.92
N VAL A 27 -43.04 -2.44 32.20
CA VAL A 27 -43.21 -3.43 31.14
C VAL A 27 -43.63 -4.77 31.71
N HIS A 28 -43.11 -5.18 32.87
CA HIS A 28 -43.53 -6.39 33.58
C HIS A 28 -44.97 -6.29 34.09
N THR A 29 -45.40 -5.14 34.61
CA THR A 29 -46.75 -4.94 35.09
C THR A 29 -47.81 -4.83 34.01
N SER A 30 -47.47 -4.33 32.83
CA SER A 30 -48.39 -4.21 31.70
C SER A 30 -48.54 -5.49 30.84
N LEU A 31 -47.67 -6.47 30.99
CA LEU A 31 -47.63 -7.72 30.22
C LEU A 31 -47.83 -8.98 31.03
N VAL A 32 -48.24 -8.90 32.33
CA VAL A 32 -48.55 -10.07 33.13
C VAL A 32 -49.89 -10.64 32.68
N PRO A 33 -49.92 -11.71 31.88
CA PRO A 33 -51.18 -12.42 31.62
C PRO A 33 -51.62 -13.09 32.91
N SER A 34 -52.92 -13.10 33.04
CA SER A 34 -53.59 -13.66 34.18
C SER A 34 -52.95 -14.96 34.70
N HIS A 35 -52.51 -14.93 35.94
CA HIS A 35 -52.05 -16.09 36.73
C HIS A 35 -52.91 -17.38 36.55
N SER A 36 -54.08 -17.22 35.93
CA SER A 36 -55.04 -18.29 35.71
C SER A 36 -54.58 -19.37 34.72
N LEU A 37 -53.87 -19.00 33.63
CA LEU A 37 -53.46 -19.96 32.59
C LEU A 37 -52.27 -20.85 33.09
N ALA A 38 -51.28 -20.23 33.71
CA ALA A 38 -50.16 -20.96 34.31
C ALA A 38 -50.66 -21.93 35.41
N LEU A 39 -51.56 -21.45 36.28
CA LEU A 39 -52.16 -22.27 37.32
C LEU A 39 -53.06 -23.41 36.76
N TRP A 40 -53.69 -23.18 35.62
CA TRP A 40 -54.48 -24.21 34.94
C TRP A 40 -53.59 -25.30 34.33
N ILE A 41 -52.51 -24.94 33.68
CA ILE A 41 -51.50 -25.87 33.13
C ILE A 41 -50.85 -26.67 34.27
N MET A 42 -50.44 -26.00 35.34
CA MET A 42 -49.87 -26.69 36.52
C MET A 42 -50.86 -27.67 37.15
N ARG A 43 -52.15 -27.37 37.16
CA ARG A 43 -53.19 -28.25 37.65
C ARG A 43 -53.35 -29.51 36.77
N ILE A 44 -53.22 -29.37 35.48
CA ILE A 44 -53.23 -30.51 34.54
C ILE A 44 -51.96 -31.37 34.75
N ILE A 45 -50.78 -30.75 34.87
CA ILE A 45 -49.53 -31.46 35.11
C ILE A 45 -49.60 -32.25 36.39
N ARG A 46 -50.07 -31.68 37.50
CA ARG A 46 -50.29 -32.39 38.78
C ARG A 46 -51.22 -33.56 38.64
N ARG A 47 -52.31 -33.45 37.94
CA ARG A 47 -53.22 -34.57 37.66
C ARG A 47 -52.57 -35.66 36.80
N MET A 48 -51.75 -35.31 35.86
CA MET A 48 -51.02 -36.29 35.03
C MET A 48 -49.94 -37.00 35.86
N LEU A 49 -49.19 -36.27 36.66
CA LEU A 49 -48.19 -36.86 37.56
C LEU A 49 -48.82 -37.80 38.57
N ASP A 50 -49.93 -37.42 39.18
CA ASP A 50 -50.70 -38.27 40.08
C ASP A 50 -51.25 -39.54 39.40
N PHE A 51 -51.66 -39.44 38.11
CA PHE A 51 -52.09 -40.57 37.32
C PHE A 51 -50.97 -41.59 37.00
N PHE A 52 -49.73 -41.09 36.79
CA PHE A 52 -48.56 -41.93 36.52
C PHE A 52 -47.84 -42.39 37.80
N GLY A 53 -48.37 -42.07 38.99
CA GLY A 53 -47.80 -42.51 40.27
C GLY A 53 -46.40 -41.97 40.57
N LEU A 54 -46.02 -40.86 39.95
CA LEU A 54 -44.71 -40.20 40.16
C LEU A 54 -44.75 -39.37 41.46
N THR A 55 -43.75 -39.54 42.30
CA THR A 55 -43.59 -38.77 43.54
C THR A 55 -43.45 -37.28 43.22
N ARG A 56 -44.21 -36.43 43.90
CA ARG A 56 -44.17 -34.96 43.74
C ARG A 56 -42.82 -34.45 44.16
N ASN A 57 -42.08 -33.97 43.20
CA ASN A 57 -40.79 -33.28 43.38
C ASN A 57 -40.86 -31.98 42.63
N ASP A 58 -40.55 -30.85 43.25
CA ASP A 58 -40.62 -29.51 42.61
C ASP A 58 -39.85 -29.43 41.32
N THR A 59 -38.71 -30.14 41.26
CA THR A 59 -37.87 -30.24 40.05
C THR A 59 -38.56 -30.99 38.90
N ILE A 60 -39.36 -32.02 39.17
CA ILE A 60 -40.07 -32.80 38.17
C ILE A 60 -41.25 -31.97 37.61
N GLU A 61 -41.98 -31.24 38.49
CA GLU A 61 -43.02 -30.33 38.10
C GLU A 61 -42.50 -29.21 37.20
N GLU A 62 -41.33 -28.63 37.55
CA GLU A 62 -40.69 -27.58 36.73
C GLU A 62 -40.27 -28.10 35.35
N ILE A 63 -39.65 -29.27 35.26
CA ILE A 63 -39.22 -29.91 34.01
C ILE A 63 -40.44 -30.23 33.14
N ALA A 64 -41.51 -30.85 33.70
CA ALA A 64 -42.70 -31.22 32.99
C ALA A 64 -43.42 -29.97 32.43
N TYR A 65 -43.55 -28.93 33.23
CA TYR A 65 -44.15 -27.66 32.83
C TYR A 65 -43.36 -27.00 31.69
N THR A 66 -42.05 -26.93 31.84
CA THR A 66 -41.15 -26.34 30.82
C THR A 66 -41.23 -27.13 29.52
N ALA A 67 -41.27 -28.47 29.57
CA ALA A 67 -41.37 -29.33 28.40
C ALA A 67 -42.68 -29.11 27.63
N ILE A 68 -43.80 -28.97 28.36
CA ILE A 68 -45.12 -28.71 27.77
C ILE A 68 -45.14 -27.32 27.10
N VAL A 69 -44.64 -26.28 27.80
CA VAL A 69 -44.59 -24.92 27.24
C VAL A 69 -43.69 -24.86 26.01
N LEU A 70 -42.54 -25.52 26.06
CA LEU A 70 -41.62 -25.64 24.91
C LEU A 70 -42.31 -26.37 23.74
N GLY A 71 -43.00 -27.47 23.99
CA GLY A 71 -43.75 -28.21 22.97
C GLY A 71 -44.84 -27.38 22.33
N VAL A 72 -45.65 -26.66 23.11
CA VAL A 72 -46.68 -25.75 22.62
C VAL A 72 -46.08 -24.60 21.81
N ALA A 73 -45.00 -24.00 22.31
CA ALA A 73 -44.32 -22.92 21.58
C ALA A 73 -43.75 -23.39 20.25
N ILE A 74 -43.14 -24.56 20.19
CA ILE A 74 -42.65 -25.17 18.92
C ILE A 74 -43.82 -25.41 17.98
N LEU A 75 -44.95 -25.95 18.45
CA LEU A 75 -46.11 -26.24 17.63
C LEU A 75 -46.75 -24.95 17.05
N ILE A 76 -46.95 -23.93 17.88
CA ILE A 76 -47.41 -22.62 17.47
C ILE A 76 -46.42 -21.99 16.47
N GLY A 77 -45.11 -22.05 16.79
CA GLY A 77 -44.06 -21.56 15.92
C GLY A 77 -44.04 -22.24 14.54
N MET A 78 -44.25 -23.57 14.49
CA MET A 78 -44.35 -24.31 13.23
C MET A 78 -45.64 -23.92 12.41
N ILE A 79 -46.75 -23.72 13.08
CA ILE A 79 -47.98 -23.26 12.44
C ILE A 79 -47.76 -21.86 11.84
N ILE A 80 -47.27 -20.90 12.63
CA ILE A 80 -47.01 -19.55 12.18
C ILE A 80 -46.00 -19.56 11.02
N ARG A 81 -44.91 -20.32 11.14
CA ARG A 81 -43.94 -20.51 10.06
C ARG A 81 -44.59 -21.00 8.78
N THR A 82 -45.45 -22.03 8.86
CA THR A 82 -46.11 -22.62 7.70
C THR A 82 -47.03 -21.60 7.03
N VAL A 83 -47.80 -20.86 7.83
CA VAL A 83 -48.73 -19.80 7.36
C VAL A 83 -47.92 -18.68 6.66
N ILE A 84 -46.83 -18.19 7.28
CA ILE A 84 -46.01 -17.12 6.71
C ILE A 84 -45.36 -17.60 5.41
N VAL A 85 -44.76 -18.80 5.40
CA VAL A 85 -44.14 -19.37 4.19
C VAL A 85 -45.16 -19.53 3.06
N PHE A 86 -46.40 -19.98 3.38
CA PHE A 86 -47.49 -20.11 2.42
C PHE A 86 -47.91 -18.75 1.89
N ALA A 87 -48.11 -17.76 2.76
CA ALA A 87 -48.50 -16.40 2.38
C ALA A 87 -47.43 -15.74 1.49
N VAL A 88 -46.16 -15.83 1.87
CA VAL A 88 -45.04 -15.29 1.09
C VAL A 88 -44.99 -15.97 -0.30
N ARG A 89 -45.13 -17.31 -0.36
CA ARG A 89 -45.16 -18.03 -1.64
C ARG A 89 -46.31 -17.57 -2.53
N LYS A 90 -47.51 -17.32 -1.96
CA LYS A 90 -48.65 -16.84 -2.71
C LYS A 90 -48.44 -15.43 -3.26
N VAL A 91 -47.92 -14.51 -2.44
CA VAL A 91 -47.64 -13.12 -2.86
C VAL A 91 -46.52 -13.08 -3.92
N VAL A 92 -45.47 -13.87 -3.74
CA VAL A 92 -44.35 -13.91 -4.68
C VAL A 92 -44.72 -14.54 -6.02
N LYS A 93 -45.63 -15.54 -6.04
CA LYS A 93 -46.19 -16.11 -7.29
C LYS A 93 -47.01 -15.10 -8.09
N LEU A 94 -47.62 -14.13 -7.43
CA LEU A 94 -48.44 -13.08 -8.10
C LEU A 94 -47.54 -12.00 -8.76
N ARG A 95 -46.29 -11.85 -8.36
CA ARG A 95 -45.33 -10.94 -8.98
C ARG A 95 -44.42 -11.71 -9.96
N HIS A 96 -44.67 -11.63 -11.25
CA HIS A 96 -43.94 -12.30 -12.34
C HIS A 96 -42.54 -11.70 -12.61
N SER A 97 -41.72 -11.43 -11.61
CA SER A 97 -40.33 -10.91 -11.75
C SER A 97 -39.32 -12.04 -11.59
N GLN A 98 -38.18 -11.97 -12.29
CA GLN A 98 -37.05 -12.93 -12.11
C GLN A 98 -36.58 -12.97 -10.66
N ALA A 99 -36.57 -11.84 -9.95
CA ALA A 99 -36.33 -11.76 -8.53
C ALA A 99 -37.25 -12.62 -7.67
N SER A 100 -38.49 -12.85 -8.13
CA SER A 100 -39.43 -13.70 -7.44
C SER A 100 -39.08 -15.19 -7.53
N LYS A 101 -38.47 -15.62 -8.63
CA LYS A 101 -37.98 -17.00 -8.78
C LYS A 101 -36.82 -17.34 -7.83
N LEU A 102 -35.92 -16.38 -7.58
CA LEU A 102 -34.83 -16.56 -6.66
C LEU A 102 -35.29 -16.57 -5.18
N LEU A 103 -36.22 -15.69 -4.81
CA LEU A 103 -36.88 -15.70 -3.48
C LEU A 103 -37.68 -16.99 -3.24
N LEU A 104 -38.28 -17.55 -4.30
CA LEU A 104 -38.95 -18.84 -4.26
C LEU A 104 -37.98 -20.01 -4.20
N SER A 105 -36.67 -19.80 -4.47
CA SER A 105 -35.71 -20.86 -4.24
C SER A 105 -35.87 -21.31 -2.80
N GLN A 106 -36.19 -22.59 -2.63
CA GLN A 106 -36.60 -23.19 -1.33
C GLN A 106 -35.55 -22.95 -0.23
N ARG A 107 -34.30 -22.56 -0.59
CA ARG A 107 -33.18 -22.35 0.34
C ARG A 107 -33.29 -21.07 1.14
N VAL A 108 -33.65 -19.91 0.52
CA VAL A 108 -33.69 -18.61 1.23
C VAL A 108 -34.88 -18.57 2.18
N LEU A 109 -36.07 -18.87 1.67
CA LEU A 109 -37.30 -18.85 2.47
C LEU A 109 -37.27 -19.88 3.60
N LYS A 110 -36.72 -21.08 3.34
CA LYS A 110 -36.59 -22.14 4.35
C LYS A 110 -35.62 -21.72 5.46
N LYS A 111 -34.45 -21.17 5.12
CA LYS A 111 -33.45 -20.75 6.11
C LYS A 111 -33.95 -19.57 6.96
N CYS A 112 -34.53 -18.52 6.34
CA CYS A 112 -35.04 -17.38 7.07
C CYS A 112 -36.25 -17.73 7.95
N SER A 113 -37.09 -18.71 7.55
CA SER A 113 -38.25 -19.12 8.34
C SER A 113 -37.92 -19.90 9.61
N HIS A 114 -36.66 -20.42 9.75
CA HIS A 114 -36.23 -21.09 10.98
C HIS A 114 -36.13 -20.17 12.20
N ILE A 115 -36.08 -18.85 12.02
CA ILE A 115 -36.07 -17.89 13.12
C ILE A 115 -37.41 -17.76 13.82
N ILE A 116 -38.50 -18.16 13.18
CA ILE A 116 -39.86 -17.94 13.68
C ILE A 116 -40.16 -18.76 14.96
N PRO A 117 -39.90 -20.08 15.02
CA PRO A 117 -40.19 -20.86 16.23
C PRO A 117 -39.47 -20.38 17.50
N PRO A 118 -38.15 -20.07 17.49
CA PRO A 118 -37.49 -19.57 18.70
C PRO A 118 -37.96 -18.15 19.08
N LEU A 119 -38.30 -17.30 18.13
CA LEU A 119 -38.89 -15.98 18.44
C LEU A 119 -40.28 -16.12 19.10
N VAL A 120 -41.08 -17.05 18.64
CA VAL A 120 -42.38 -17.34 19.26
C VAL A 120 -42.18 -17.87 20.69
N PHE A 121 -41.19 -18.74 20.89
CA PHE A 121 -40.86 -19.23 22.23
C PHE A 121 -40.45 -18.09 23.16
N LEU A 122 -39.51 -17.22 22.72
CA LEU A 122 -39.08 -16.05 23.49
C LEU A 122 -40.23 -15.08 23.81
N ALA A 123 -41.19 -14.92 22.91
CA ALA A 123 -42.38 -14.10 23.13
C ALA A 123 -43.37 -14.74 24.11
N LEU A 124 -43.44 -16.06 24.19
CA LEU A 124 -44.34 -16.79 25.10
C LEU A 124 -43.82 -16.96 26.51
N ILE A 125 -42.49 -16.88 26.70
CA ILE A 125 -41.87 -17.08 28.04
C ILE A 125 -42.45 -16.16 29.10
N PRO A 126 -42.61 -14.84 28.95
CA PRO A 126 -43.15 -13.95 29.96
C PRO A 126 -44.60 -14.34 30.37
N PHE A 127 -45.31 -15.01 29.49
CA PHE A 127 -46.69 -15.47 29.74
C PHE A 127 -46.79 -16.82 30.49
N ALA A 128 -45.72 -17.60 30.37
CA ALA A 128 -45.73 -18.97 30.87
C ALA A 128 -45.08 -19.12 32.23
N PHE A 129 -44.13 -18.26 32.59
CA PHE A 129 -43.31 -18.47 33.78
C PHE A 129 -43.36 -17.30 34.76
N SER A 130 -43.65 -17.62 36.01
CA SER A 130 -43.73 -16.64 37.10
C SER A 130 -42.63 -16.85 38.17
N SER A 131 -41.70 -17.79 37.99
CA SER A 131 -40.67 -18.12 38.97
C SER A 131 -39.27 -18.24 38.33
N ASP A 132 -38.24 -17.83 39.07
CA ASP A 132 -36.81 -17.89 38.72
C ASP A 132 -36.23 -19.32 38.89
N GLY A 133 -36.76 -20.29 38.16
CA GLY A 133 -36.23 -21.67 38.17
C GLY A 133 -34.85 -21.73 37.52
N LYS A 134 -33.86 -22.39 38.17
CA LYS A 134 -32.51 -22.55 37.61
C LYS A 134 -32.51 -23.27 36.25
N ILE A 135 -33.38 -24.25 36.08
CA ILE A 135 -33.53 -25.04 34.84
C ILE A 135 -34.07 -24.15 33.73
N LEU A 136 -35.07 -23.34 34.04
CA LEU A 136 -35.64 -22.37 33.11
C LEU A 136 -34.59 -21.36 32.61
N GLY A 137 -33.72 -20.85 33.49
CA GLY A 137 -32.64 -19.94 33.12
C GLY A 137 -31.68 -20.57 32.13
N TRP A 138 -31.32 -21.81 32.24
CA TRP A 138 -30.49 -22.53 31.29
C TRP A 138 -31.20 -22.76 29.94
N ILE A 139 -32.48 -23.12 29.95
CA ILE A 139 -33.28 -23.28 28.73
C ILE A 139 -33.39 -21.96 27.97
N PHE A 140 -33.62 -20.87 28.72
CA PHE A 140 -33.67 -19.54 28.16
C PHE A 140 -32.36 -19.15 27.44
N ARG A 141 -31.21 -19.41 28.07
CA ARG A 141 -29.89 -19.18 27.46
C ARG A 141 -29.68 -20.02 26.21
N ILE A 142 -30.01 -21.30 26.24
CA ILE A 142 -29.87 -22.21 25.09
C ILE A 142 -30.75 -21.76 23.92
N VAL A 143 -32.02 -21.44 24.19
CA VAL A 143 -32.94 -20.93 23.15
C VAL A 143 -32.52 -19.57 22.65
N GLY A 144 -32.01 -18.72 23.53
CA GLY A 144 -31.42 -17.42 23.15
C GLY A 144 -30.26 -17.59 22.16
N VAL A 145 -29.31 -18.48 22.49
CA VAL A 145 -28.19 -18.81 21.57
C VAL A 145 -28.71 -19.39 20.26
N TYR A 146 -29.66 -20.33 20.30
CA TYR A 146 -30.28 -20.88 19.08
C TYR A 146 -30.94 -19.78 18.22
N THR A 147 -31.61 -18.81 18.87
CA THR A 147 -32.22 -17.67 18.19
C THR A 147 -31.16 -16.79 17.51
N LEU A 148 -30.05 -16.49 18.19
CA LEU A 148 -28.94 -15.73 17.64
C LEU A 148 -28.30 -16.43 16.44
N VAL A 149 -28.09 -17.74 16.52
CA VAL A 149 -27.53 -18.54 15.42
C VAL A 149 -28.49 -18.56 14.20
N THR A 150 -29.79 -18.78 14.44
CA THR A 150 -30.76 -18.74 13.34
C THR A 150 -30.91 -17.36 12.70
N PHE A 151 -30.72 -16.30 13.50
CA PHE A 151 -30.68 -14.92 13.04
C PHE A 151 -29.44 -14.66 12.17
N ALA A 152 -28.24 -15.14 12.59
CA ALA A 152 -27.04 -15.08 11.79
C ALA A 152 -27.20 -15.76 10.43
N ILE A 153 -27.78 -16.98 10.40
CA ILE A 153 -28.04 -17.73 9.18
C ILE A 153 -29.00 -16.95 8.27
N ALA A 154 -30.02 -16.31 8.84
CA ALA A 154 -30.96 -15.50 8.08
C ALA A 154 -30.26 -14.28 7.47
N ILE A 155 -29.47 -13.52 8.24
CA ILE A 155 -28.70 -12.37 7.74
C ILE A 155 -27.75 -12.82 6.63
N CYS A 156 -26.94 -13.85 6.86
CA CYS A 156 -26.00 -14.37 5.85
C CYS A 156 -26.72 -14.79 4.56
N THR A 157 -27.92 -15.37 4.68
CA THR A 157 -28.72 -15.78 3.52
C THR A 157 -29.31 -14.57 2.76
N VAL A 158 -29.71 -13.51 3.48
CA VAL A 158 -30.17 -12.25 2.87
C VAL A 158 -29.02 -11.54 2.16
N LEU A 159 -27.83 -11.49 2.77
CA LEU A 159 -26.61 -10.93 2.16
C LEU A 159 -26.26 -11.69 0.87
N GLU A 160 -26.33 -13.03 0.90
CA GLU A 160 -26.10 -13.86 -0.30
C GLU A 160 -27.12 -13.56 -1.40
N TYR A 161 -28.39 -13.44 -1.03
CA TYR A 161 -29.46 -13.07 -1.97
C TYR A 161 -29.25 -11.68 -2.57
N ALA A 162 -28.94 -10.69 -1.73
CA ALA A 162 -28.67 -9.32 -2.18
C ALA A 162 -27.48 -9.27 -3.14
N TRP A 163 -26.45 -10.07 -2.86
CA TRP A 163 -25.28 -10.20 -3.71
C TRP A 163 -25.61 -10.79 -5.09
N ILE A 164 -26.31 -11.93 -5.13
CA ILE A 164 -26.70 -12.58 -6.39
C ILE A 164 -27.53 -11.62 -7.25
N ARG A 165 -28.39 -10.81 -6.60
CA ARG A 165 -29.19 -9.83 -7.31
C ARG A 165 -28.41 -8.65 -7.86
N PHE A 166 -27.35 -8.27 -7.19
CA PHE A 166 -26.42 -7.22 -7.65
C PHE A 166 -25.62 -7.74 -8.85
N ASP A 167 -25.12 -8.96 -8.75
CA ASP A 167 -24.34 -9.66 -9.77
C ASP A 167 -25.12 -9.85 -11.09
N GLU A 168 -26.42 -10.20 -11.01
CA GLU A 168 -27.30 -10.33 -12.19
C GLU A 168 -27.54 -9.01 -12.95
N ARG A 169 -27.27 -7.85 -12.32
CA ARG A 169 -27.48 -6.53 -12.94
C ARG A 169 -26.25 -6.03 -13.72
N GLU A 170 -25.05 -6.41 -13.35
CA GLU A 170 -23.82 -5.80 -13.88
C GLU A 170 -23.14 -6.57 -15.03
N ASN A 171 -23.49 -7.80 -15.31
CA ASN A 171 -22.96 -8.61 -16.45
C ASN A 171 -21.43 -8.55 -16.68
N THR A 172 -20.63 -8.36 -15.61
CA THR A 172 -19.19 -8.17 -15.68
C THR A 172 -18.45 -9.44 -15.28
N GLU A 173 -17.57 -9.95 -16.14
CA GLU A 173 -16.86 -11.24 -15.96
C GLU A 173 -15.79 -11.26 -14.86
N ASN A 174 -15.39 -10.11 -14.29
CA ASN A 174 -14.34 -10.02 -13.27
C ASN A 174 -14.88 -9.47 -11.94
N HIS A 175 -15.16 -10.36 -10.98
CA HIS A 175 -15.70 -9.98 -9.67
C HIS A 175 -14.65 -10.08 -8.53
N PRO A 176 -13.87 -9.04 -8.24
CA PRO A 176 -13.02 -9.00 -7.04
C PRO A 176 -13.83 -8.91 -5.74
N LEU A 177 -15.14 -8.65 -5.84
CA LEU A 177 -16.02 -8.32 -4.72
C LEU A 177 -16.56 -9.54 -3.96
N LYS A 178 -16.41 -10.79 -4.44
CA LYS A 178 -16.77 -12.01 -3.68
C LYS A 178 -16.05 -12.11 -2.33
N GLY A 179 -14.84 -11.56 -2.24
CA GLY A 179 -14.09 -11.47 -1.00
C GLY A 179 -14.80 -10.63 0.07
N ILE A 180 -15.42 -9.52 -0.32
CA ILE A 180 -16.14 -8.62 0.60
C ILE A 180 -17.33 -9.33 1.24
N LEU A 181 -18.10 -10.11 0.48
CA LEU A 181 -19.23 -10.88 1.01
C LEU A 181 -18.77 -11.88 2.08
N ASN A 182 -17.64 -12.57 1.86
CA ASN A 182 -17.10 -13.51 2.84
C ASN A 182 -16.63 -12.80 4.11
N VAL A 183 -16.02 -11.62 3.98
CA VAL A 183 -15.66 -10.77 5.14
C VAL A 183 -16.89 -10.33 5.91
N CYS A 184 -17.94 -9.85 5.24
CA CYS A 184 -19.21 -9.48 5.88
C CYS A 184 -19.85 -10.66 6.63
N ARG A 185 -19.85 -11.86 6.03
CA ARG A 185 -20.31 -13.08 6.70
C ARG A 185 -19.48 -13.41 7.93
N GLY A 186 -18.14 -13.30 7.81
CA GLY A 186 -17.23 -13.51 8.94
C GLY A 186 -17.53 -12.56 10.09
N LEU A 187 -17.72 -11.27 9.83
CA LEU A 187 -18.09 -10.27 10.84
C LEU A 187 -19.44 -10.60 11.52
N VAL A 188 -20.44 -11.00 10.76
CA VAL A 188 -21.74 -11.43 11.33
C VAL A 188 -21.52 -12.60 12.30
N TRP A 189 -20.74 -13.62 11.91
CA TRP A 189 -20.48 -14.76 12.78
C TRP A 189 -19.69 -14.39 14.04
N ILE A 190 -18.68 -13.52 13.94
CA ILE A 190 -17.91 -13.03 15.09
C ILE A 190 -18.84 -12.34 16.09
N ILE A 191 -19.69 -11.42 15.63
CA ILE A 191 -20.65 -10.70 16.48
C ILE A 191 -21.59 -11.70 17.16
N ILE A 192 -22.15 -12.66 16.43
CA ILE A 192 -23.09 -13.65 16.98
C ILE A 192 -22.41 -14.58 17.99
N VAL A 193 -21.15 -14.96 17.77
CA VAL A 193 -20.39 -15.77 18.76
C VAL A 193 -20.20 -14.99 20.05
N ILE A 194 -19.81 -13.70 19.97
CA ILE A 194 -19.64 -12.85 21.16
C ILE A 194 -20.97 -12.69 21.91
N LEU A 195 -22.08 -12.44 21.22
CA LEU A 195 -23.40 -12.34 21.80
C LEU A 195 -23.84 -13.67 22.41
N SER A 196 -23.56 -14.80 21.77
CA SER A 196 -23.88 -16.14 22.28
C SER A 196 -23.11 -16.47 23.55
N VAL A 197 -21.80 -16.16 23.59
CA VAL A 197 -20.98 -16.31 24.79
C VAL A 197 -21.47 -15.40 25.91
N SER A 198 -21.83 -14.15 25.59
CA SER A 198 -22.42 -13.19 26.53
C SER A 198 -23.68 -13.75 27.20
N VAL A 199 -24.60 -14.32 26.43
CA VAL A 199 -25.84 -14.93 26.92
C VAL A 199 -25.53 -16.16 27.79
N LEU A 200 -24.56 -17.00 27.42
CA LEU A 200 -24.19 -18.20 28.21
C LEU A 200 -23.55 -17.87 29.54
N ILE A 201 -22.66 -16.87 29.56
CA ILE A 201 -21.87 -16.51 30.79
C ILE A 201 -22.64 -15.48 31.66
N ASP A 202 -23.75 -14.92 31.12
CA ASP A 202 -24.54 -13.89 31.82
C ASP A 202 -23.72 -12.61 32.10
N LYS A 203 -22.95 -12.20 31.07
CA LYS A 203 -22.12 -10.98 31.11
C LYS A 203 -22.52 -10.05 29.97
N SER A 204 -22.35 -8.75 30.17
CA SER A 204 -22.67 -7.80 29.11
C SER A 204 -21.76 -8.01 27.88
N PRO A 205 -22.30 -7.97 26.65
CA PRO A 205 -21.48 -8.09 25.45
C PRO A 205 -20.36 -7.05 25.38
N LEU A 206 -20.61 -5.85 25.92
CA LEU A 206 -19.66 -4.75 25.93
C LEU A 206 -18.44 -5.05 26.81
N SER A 207 -18.67 -5.70 27.99
CA SER A 207 -17.55 -6.09 28.87
C SER A 207 -16.67 -7.17 28.24
N LEU A 208 -17.26 -8.11 27.51
CA LEU A 208 -16.51 -9.11 26.74
C LEU A 208 -15.71 -8.47 25.61
N LEU A 209 -16.33 -7.55 24.86
CA LEU A 209 -15.64 -6.80 23.80
C LEU A 209 -14.49 -5.96 24.35
N ALA A 210 -14.69 -5.30 25.51
CA ALA A 210 -13.64 -4.51 26.13
C ALA A 210 -12.43 -5.39 26.54
N GLY A 211 -12.69 -6.55 27.17
CA GLY A 211 -11.64 -7.48 27.53
C GLY A 211 -10.90 -8.08 26.32
N LEU A 212 -11.65 -8.54 25.32
CA LEU A 212 -11.09 -9.04 24.05
C LEU A 212 -10.34 -7.96 23.29
N GLY A 213 -10.87 -6.73 23.28
CA GLY A 213 -10.24 -5.58 22.61
C GLY A 213 -8.90 -5.22 23.26
N ALA A 214 -8.83 -5.17 24.56
CA ALA A 214 -7.57 -4.91 25.28
C ALA A 214 -6.53 -6.01 25.01
N PHE A 215 -6.94 -7.27 25.03
CA PHE A 215 -6.05 -8.39 24.70
C PHE A 215 -5.58 -8.35 23.23
N ALA A 216 -6.50 -8.08 22.30
CA ALA A 216 -6.18 -7.96 20.89
C ALA A 216 -5.23 -6.79 20.62
N ALA A 217 -5.41 -5.65 21.30
CA ALA A 217 -4.51 -4.50 21.18
C ALA A 217 -3.09 -4.84 21.69
N ALA A 218 -2.99 -5.56 22.83
CA ALA A 218 -1.70 -6.02 23.34
C ALA A 218 -1.00 -7.00 22.37
N LEU A 219 -1.75 -7.95 21.82
CA LEU A 219 -1.21 -8.88 20.81
C LEU A 219 -0.79 -8.15 19.54
N MET A 220 -1.62 -7.19 19.04
CA MET A 220 -1.29 -6.40 17.86
C MET A 220 0.01 -5.60 18.07
N LEU A 221 0.24 -5.05 19.27
CA LEU A 221 1.47 -4.34 19.59
C LEU A 221 2.69 -5.26 19.55
N ILE A 222 2.56 -6.49 20.09
CA ILE A 222 3.66 -7.47 20.09
C ILE A 222 3.98 -7.95 18.67
N PHE A 223 2.98 -8.18 17.84
CA PHE A 223 3.15 -8.75 16.50
C PHE A 223 3.21 -7.70 15.38
N LYS A 224 3.15 -6.39 15.73
CA LYS A 224 3.11 -5.29 14.77
C LYS A 224 4.17 -5.42 13.68
N ASP A 225 5.44 -5.56 14.08
CA ASP A 225 6.56 -5.58 13.13
C ASP A 225 6.56 -6.86 12.28
N SER A 226 6.15 -7.98 12.86
CA SER A 226 6.00 -9.24 12.12
C SER A 226 4.91 -9.16 11.06
N ILE A 227 3.77 -8.55 11.41
CA ILE A 227 2.65 -8.35 10.47
C ILE A 227 3.05 -7.39 9.35
N LEU A 228 3.71 -6.27 9.69
CA LEU A 228 4.20 -5.31 8.69
C LEU A 228 5.22 -5.96 7.76
N GLY A 229 6.16 -6.74 8.28
CA GLY A 229 7.15 -7.47 7.49
C GLY A 229 6.49 -8.47 6.54
N PHE A 230 5.53 -9.25 7.04
CA PHE A 230 4.78 -10.23 6.24
C PHE A 230 3.98 -9.57 5.11
N VAL A 231 3.22 -8.52 5.42
CA VAL A 231 2.44 -7.78 4.42
C VAL A 231 3.35 -7.15 3.37
N ALA A 232 4.47 -6.55 3.79
CA ALA A 232 5.46 -5.97 2.89
C ALA A 232 6.10 -7.04 1.99
N GLY A 233 6.42 -8.22 2.51
CA GLY A 233 6.93 -9.35 1.72
C GLY A 233 5.96 -9.78 0.62
N ILE A 234 4.67 -9.85 0.93
CA ILE A 234 3.63 -10.12 -0.07
C ILE A 234 3.57 -9.01 -1.12
N GLN A 235 3.60 -7.73 -0.70
CA GLN A 235 3.55 -6.59 -1.62
C GLN A 235 4.74 -6.56 -2.57
N LEU A 236 5.96 -6.80 -2.08
CA LEU A 236 7.17 -6.87 -2.91
C LEU A 236 7.05 -7.96 -3.99
N SER A 237 6.51 -9.12 -3.62
CA SER A 237 6.34 -10.25 -4.53
C SER A 237 5.20 -10.05 -5.53
N GLN A 238 4.03 -9.59 -5.07
CA GLN A 238 2.85 -9.44 -5.94
C GLN A 238 2.97 -8.28 -6.93
N ASN A 239 3.61 -7.18 -6.52
CA ASN A 239 3.81 -6.00 -7.37
C ASN A 239 5.09 -6.10 -8.21
N ASP A 240 5.79 -7.21 -8.17
CA ASP A 240 7.05 -7.44 -8.91
C ASP A 240 8.10 -6.35 -8.68
N MET A 241 8.12 -5.80 -7.48
CA MET A 241 9.03 -4.70 -7.13
C MET A 241 10.48 -5.17 -7.03
N LEU A 242 10.70 -6.46 -6.71
CA LEU A 242 12.01 -7.03 -6.44
C LEU A 242 12.05 -8.51 -6.85
N ARG A 243 13.12 -8.91 -7.56
CA ARG A 243 13.41 -10.30 -7.90
C ARG A 243 14.81 -10.70 -7.45
N VAL A 244 15.01 -11.98 -7.22
CA VAL A 244 16.36 -12.55 -7.04
C VAL A 244 17.19 -12.28 -8.30
N GLY A 245 18.39 -11.76 -8.11
CA GLY A 245 19.29 -11.33 -9.19
C GLY A 245 19.24 -9.84 -9.52
N ASP A 246 18.27 -9.09 -8.99
CA ASP A 246 18.23 -7.63 -9.18
C ASP A 246 19.40 -6.96 -8.48
N TRP A 247 19.99 -5.96 -9.11
CA TRP A 247 20.84 -4.99 -8.44
C TRP A 247 19.97 -3.90 -7.84
N ILE A 248 20.11 -3.69 -6.52
CA ILE A 248 19.41 -2.62 -5.80
C ILE A 248 20.37 -1.75 -5.01
N THR A 249 19.98 -0.51 -4.84
CA THR A 249 20.62 0.44 -3.92
C THR A 249 19.56 1.00 -2.97
N VAL A 250 19.79 0.87 -1.67
CA VAL A 250 18.90 1.36 -0.62
C VAL A 250 19.62 2.45 0.17
N PRO A 251 19.40 3.73 -0.13
CA PRO A 251 20.17 4.85 0.45
C PRO A 251 20.08 4.95 1.99
N SER A 252 18.97 4.50 2.56
CA SER A 252 18.75 4.51 4.02
C SER A 252 19.51 3.41 4.77
N THR A 253 20.18 2.52 4.03
CA THR A 253 20.94 1.40 4.57
C THR A 253 22.27 1.27 3.81
N ASN A 254 23.12 0.34 4.22
CA ASN A 254 24.38 0.06 3.50
C ASN A 254 24.18 -0.97 2.36
N ALA A 255 22.95 -1.18 1.89
CA ALA A 255 22.69 -2.15 0.83
C ALA A 255 22.93 -1.51 -0.54
N ASN A 256 23.92 -2.01 -1.27
CA ASN A 256 24.19 -1.70 -2.67
C ASN A 256 24.80 -2.94 -3.33
N GLY A 257 23.97 -3.78 -3.93
CA GLY A 257 24.42 -5.06 -4.47
C GLY A 257 23.28 -5.89 -5.07
N ILE A 258 23.55 -7.17 -5.24
CA ILE A 258 22.66 -8.13 -5.88
C ILE A 258 21.76 -8.81 -4.85
N VAL A 259 20.49 -8.90 -5.14
CA VAL A 259 19.50 -9.62 -4.34
C VAL A 259 19.73 -11.12 -4.50
N MET A 260 20.11 -11.77 -3.40
CA MET A 260 20.38 -13.21 -3.38
C MET A 260 19.16 -14.04 -3.02
N ASP A 261 18.30 -13.50 -2.18
CA ASP A 261 17.13 -14.22 -1.66
C ASP A 261 16.03 -13.24 -1.23
N VAL A 262 14.79 -13.57 -1.52
CA VAL A 262 13.60 -12.79 -1.14
C VAL A 262 12.63 -13.71 -0.43
N THR A 263 12.56 -13.59 0.90
CA THR A 263 11.59 -14.29 1.73
C THR A 263 10.52 -13.33 2.27
N LEU A 264 9.48 -13.86 2.88
CA LEU A 264 8.42 -13.05 3.48
C LEU A 264 8.89 -12.20 4.68
N THR A 265 10.02 -12.56 5.27
CA THR A 265 10.54 -11.89 6.49
C THR A 265 11.87 -11.20 6.30
N VAL A 266 12.66 -11.60 5.31
CA VAL A 266 14.02 -11.09 5.07
C VAL A 266 14.33 -11.06 3.59
N VAL A 267 14.93 -9.98 3.12
CA VAL A 267 15.59 -9.86 1.81
C VAL A 267 17.10 -9.85 2.05
N LYS A 268 17.84 -10.73 1.37
CA LYS A 268 19.30 -10.82 1.45
C LYS A 268 19.92 -10.15 0.23
N VAL A 269 20.78 -9.16 0.48
CA VAL A 269 21.51 -8.43 -0.55
C VAL A 269 23.00 -8.68 -0.36
N GLN A 270 23.67 -9.18 -1.39
CA GLN A 270 25.11 -9.29 -1.42
C GLN A 270 25.69 -8.01 -2.04
N ASN A 271 26.36 -7.22 -1.24
CA ASN A 271 27.05 -6.02 -1.69
C ASN A 271 28.26 -6.38 -2.59
N PHE A 272 28.75 -5.41 -3.35
CA PHE A 272 29.91 -5.59 -4.22
C PHE A 272 31.24 -5.81 -3.47
N ASP A 273 31.30 -5.49 -2.17
CA ASP A 273 32.40 -5.82 -1.27
C ASP A 273 32.29 -7.24 -0.65
N ASN A 274 31.36 -8.06 -1.15
CA ASN A 274 31.00 -9.39 -0.65
C ASN A 274 30.38 -9.43 0.76
N THR A 275 30.05 -8.29 1.34
CA THR A 275 29.25 -8.29 2.59
C THR A 275 27.80 -8.64 2.32
N MET A 276 27.14 -9.29 3.28
CA MET A 276 25.72 -9.63 3.19
C MET A 276 24.89 -8.69 4.05
N VAL A 277 23.98 -7.96 3.44
CA VAL A 277 23.02 -7.10 4.14
C VAL A 277 21.66 -7.81 4.17
N MET A 278 21.08 -7.91 5.36
CA MET A 278 19.76 -8.47 5.59
C MET A 278 18.77 -7.35 5.87
N LEU A 279 17.78 -7.21 4.99
CA LEU A 279 16.78 -6.14 5.06
C LEU A 279 15.41 -6.74 5.40
N PRO A 280 14.71 -6.20 6.41
CA PRO A 280 13.29 -6.49 6.56
C PRO A 280 12.52 -6.01 5.32
N PRO A 281 11.58 -6.79 4.76
CA PRO A 281 10.78 -6.38 3.60
C PRO A 281 10.07 -5.03 3.79
N TYR A 282 9.65 -4.74 5.02
CA TYR A 282 9.01 -3.47 5.37
C TYR A 282 9.91 -2.25 5.08
N THR A 283 11.22 -2.36 5.26
CA THR A 283 12.16 -1.28 4.94
C THR A 283 12.07 -0.91 3.46
N LEU A 284 11.99 -1.89 2.56
CA LEU A 284 11.92 -1.66 1.11
C LEU A 284 10.56 -1.09 0.66
N VAL A 285 9.49 -1.37 1.39
CA VAL A 285 8.15 -0.82 1.08
C VAL A 285 7.94 0.56 1.69
N SER A 286 8.54 0.82 2.87
CA SER A 286 8.36 2.08 3.61
C SER A 286 9.33 3.19 3.19
N THR A 287 10.45 2.84 2.55
CA THR A 287 11.45 3.80 2.05
C THR A 287 11.65 3.63 0.55
N SER A 288 12.17 4.66 -0.10
CA SER A 288 12.55 4.54 -1.52
C SER A 288 13.81 3.70 -1.65
N PHE A 289 13.84 2.84 -2.65
CA PHE A 289 15.04 2.16 -3.10
C PHE A 289 15.14 2.23 -4.62
N GLN A 290 16.35 2.14 -5.14
CA GLN A 290 16.62 2.14 -6.57
C GLN A 290 16.81 0.70 -7.04
N ASN A 291 16.03 0.27 -8.03
CA ASN A 291 16.18 -1.01 -8.71
C ASN A 291 16.78 -0.76 -10.11
N TRP A 292 17.93 -1.37 -10.37
CA TRP A 292 18.69 -1.21 -11.61
C TRP A 292 18.23 -2.17 -12.72
N ARG A 293 17.23 -3.03 -12.49
CA ARG A 293 16.71 -3.99 -13.46
C ARG A 293 16.37 -3.32 -14.79
N ASN A 294 15.60 -2.23 -14.73
CA ASN A 294 15.16 -1.51 -15.91
C ASN A 294 16.32 -1.01 -16.78
N MET A 295 17.45 -0.62 -16.16
CA MET A 295 18.66 -0.23 -16.88
C MET A 295 19.19 -1.38 -17.75
N PHE A 296 19.19 -2.62 -17.23
CA PHE A 296 19.61 -3.80 -18.00
C PHE A 296 18.59 -4.20 -19.07
N GLU A 297 17.28 -4.07 -18.78
CA GLU A 297 16.21 -4.38 -19.73
C GLU A 297 16.18 -3.41 -20.90
N VAL A 298 16.36 -2.12 -20.65
CA VAL A 298 16.43 -1.07 -21.68
C VAL A 298 17.77 -1.13 -22.42
N GLY A 299 18.84 -1.61 -21.77
CA GLY A 299 20.16 -1.75 -22.37
C GLY A 299 21.00 -0.49 -22.39
N PHE A 300 20.60 0.58 -21.67
CA PHE A 300 21.32 1.86 -21.64
C PHE A 300 21.58 2.30 -20.21
N ARG A 301 22.79 2.88 -20.01
CA ARG A 301 23.20 3.44 -18.72
C ARG A 301 23.63 4.89 -18.89
N MET A 302 23.09 5.79 -18.06
CA MET A 302 23.39 7.21 -18.13
C MET A 302 24.81 7.51 -17.61
N ILE A 303 25.56 8.29 -18.40
CA ILE A 303 26.77 8.99 -17.99
C ILE A 303 26.34 10.40 -17.62
N ASP A 304 26.65 10.82 -16.41
CA ASP A 304 26.41 12.15 -15.88
C ASP A 304 27.71 12.59 -15.19
N HIS A 305 28.40 13.55 -15.77
CA HIS A 305 29.69 13.98 -15.26
C HIS A 305 29.99 15.44 -15.55
N ASN A 306 30.52 16.17 -14.58
CA ASN A 306 30.88 17.56 -14.71
C ASN A 306 32.36 17.74 -15.05
N ILE A 307 32.66 18.51 -16.11
CA ILE A 307 33.99 19.03 -16.42
C ILE A 307 34.02 20.49 -15.99
N PHE A 308 34.91 20.86 -15.09
CA PHE A 308 35.01 22.23 -14.59
C PHE A 308 36.00 23.05 -15.47
N ILE A 309 35.48 24.14 -16.05
CA ILE A 309 36.24 25.05 -16.90
C ILE A 309 36.51 26.36 -16.16
N ASP A 310 37.76 26.81 -16.21
CA ASP A 310 38.15 28.09 -15.61
C ASP A 310 37.44 29.24 -16.40
N ARG A 311 36.68 30.04 -15.67
CA ARG A 311 35.93 31.17 -16.22
C ARG A 311 36.78 32.16 -16.98
N SER A 312 38.02 32.37 -16.54
CA SER A 312 38.96 33.34 -17.19
C SER A 312 39.43 32.87 -18.57
N SER A 313 39.28 31.58 -18.90
CA SER A 313 39.65 31.02 -20.19
C SER A 313 38.60 31.13 -21.25
N VAL A 314 37.37 31.52 -20.85
CA VAL A 314 36.26 31.70 -21.82
C VAL A 314 36.38 33.04 -22.48
N VAL A 315 36.58 33.01 -23.82
CA VAL A 315 36.80 34.20 -24.63
C VAL A 315 35.96 34.16 -25.93
N LEU A 316 35.79 35.31 -26.55
CA LEU A 316 35.17 35.38 -27.87
C LEU A 316 36.11 34.79 -28.92
N THR A 317 35.54 34.08 -29.90
CA THR A 317 36.32 33.44 -30.96
C THR A 317 36.62 34.43 -32.11
N THR A 318 37.81 34.31 -32.68
CA THR A 318 38.17 35.00 -33.90
C THR A 318 37.95 34.10 -35.11
N GLN A 319 37.81 34.71 -36.33
CA GLN A 319 37.65 33.93 -37.57
C GLN A 319 38.81 33.00 -37.82
N GLU A 320 40.05 33.41 -37.43
CA GLU A 320 41.25 32.59 -37.56
C GLU A 320 41.21 31.35 -36.62
N GLN A 321 40.72 31.54 -35.39
CA GLN A 321 40.51 30.43 -34.46
C GLN A 321 39.46 29.46 -34.97
N ILE A 322 38.30 29.97 -35.48
CA ILE A 322 37.26 29.11 -36.07
C ILE A 322 37.83 28.31 -37.25
N ALA A 323 38.59 28.94 -38.16
CA ALA A 323 39.19 28.24 -39.28
C ALA A 323 40.21 27.18 -38.87
N SER A 324 41.02 27.47 -37.83
CA SER A 324 42.01 26.55 -37.27
C SER A 324 41.32 25.34 -36.61
N LEU A 325 40.29 25.58 -35.78
CA LEU A 325 39.55 24.51 -35.09
C LEU A 325 38.78 23.65 -36.10
N ARG A 326 38.22 24.27 -37.14
CA ARG A 326 37.51 23.58 -38.24
C ARG A 326 38.46 22.61 -38.98
N ALA A 327 39.69 23.04 -39.26
CA ALA A 327 40.67 22.21 -39.94
C ALA A 327 41.14 21.04 -39.06
N ARG A 328 41.23 21.27 -37.76
CA ARG A 328 41.71 20.27 -36.78
C ARG A 328 40.65 19.30 -36.34
N PHE A 329 39.39 19.75 -36.24
CA PHE A 329 38.24 18.94 -35.77
C PHE A 329 37.14 18.87 -36.84
N PRO A 330 37.22 17.91 -37.79
CA PRO A 330 36.26 17.77 -38.88
C PRO A 330 34.80 17.61 -38.42
N LEU A 331 34.59 17.07 -37.21
CA LEU A 331 33.25 16.95 -36.61
C LEU A 331 32.56 18.29 -36.34
N LEU A 332 33.30 19.40 -36.34
CA LEU A 332 32.75 20.75 -36.22
C LEU A 332 32.33 21.37 -37.55
N ASP A 333 32.80 20.85 -38.68
CA ASP A 333 32.62 21.47 -39.97
C ASP A 333 31.13 21.67 -40.29
N GLU A 334 30.36 20.63 -40.16
CA GLU A 334 28.93 20.64 -40.43
C GLU A 334 28.19 21.65 -39.56
N PHE A 335 28.51 21.69 -38.26
CA PHE A 335 27.91 22.64 -37.32
C PHE A 335 28.26 24.08 -37.66
N ILE A 336 29.53 24.36 -37.97
CA ILE A 336 29.97 25.71 -38.32
C ILE A 336 29.31 26.18 -39.59
N VAL A 337 29.30 25.37 -40.67
CA VAL A 337 28.62 25.68 -41.93
C VAL A 337 27.15 26.00 -41.72
N HIS A 338 26.47 25.19 -40.92
CA HIS A 338 25.07 25.38 -40.63
C HIS A 338 24.79 26.66 -39.83
N GLN A 339 25.62 26.98 -38.85
CA GLN A 339 25.53 28.21 -38.05
C GLN A 339 25.81 29.46 -38.93
N GLU A 340 26.82 29.41 -39.80
CA GLU A 340 27.13 30.51 -40.72
C GLU A 340 26.01 30.72 -41.73
N ALA A 341 25.41 29.64 -42.26
CA ALA A 341 24.29 29.73 -43.19
C ALA A 341 23.05 30.34 -42.52
N ALA A 342 22.74 29.89 -41.30
CA ALA A 342 21.63 30.42 -40.52
C ALA A 342 21.78 31.92 -40.23
N ARG A 343 23.00 32.37 -39.89
CA ARG A 343 23.28 33.78 -39.63
C ARG A 343 23.16 34.64 -40.90
N LYS A 344 23.55 34.07 -42.05
CA LYS A 344 23.37 34.76 -43.36
C LYS A 344 21.90 34.87 -43.76
N ALA A 345 21.07 33.89 -43.38
CA ALA A 345 19.64 33.86 -43.67
C ALA A 345 18.80 34.68 -42.70
N ALA A 346 19.32 35.00 -41.51
CA ALA A 346 18.62 35.78 -40.49
C ALA A 346 18.43 37.24 -40.94
N ALA A 347 17.26 37.80 -40.61
CA ALA A 347 17.00 39.21 -40.88
C ALA A 347 17.91 40.12 -40.00
N PRO A 348 18.21 41.35 -40.42
CA PRO A 348 18.99 42.27 -39.62
C PRO A 348 18.38 42.48 -38.23
N GLY A 349 19.13 42.16 -37.18
CA GLY A 349 18.68 42.24 -35.79
C GLY A 349 18.02 40.98 -35.23
N GLN A 350 17.88 39.92 -36.04
CA GLN A 350 17.41 38.63 -35.55
C GLN A 350 18.59 37.83 -34.98
N GLU A 351 18.53 37.51 -33.71
CA GLU A 351 19.54 36.66 -33.08
C GLU A 351 19.30 35.18 -33.45
N VAL A 352 20.36 34.53 -33.92
CA VAL A 352 20.34 33.08 -34.21
C VAL A 352 20.92 32.34 -33.02
N TYR A 353 20.03 31.84 -32.19
CA TYR A 353 20.41 31.00 -31.08
C TYR A 353 20.64 29.54 -31.55
N THR A 354 20.71 28.59 -30.64
CA THR A 354 20.91 27.17 -30.96
C THR A 354 19.95 26.66 -32.03
N GLN A 355 20.50 25.97 -33.05
CA GLN A 355 19.66 25.31 -34.04
C GLN A 355 19.57 23.81 -33.79
N GLU A 356 18.37 23.28 -34.02
CA GLU A 356 18.18 21.83 -34.13
C GLU A 356 18.98 21.33 -35.33
N TYR A 357 19.99 20.51 -35.04
CA TYR A 357 20.91 19.99 -36.06
C TYR A 357 20.38 18.73 -36.75
N SER A 358 19.50 17.98 -36.06
CA SER A 358 18.75 16.85 -36.60
C SER A 358 17.39 16.80 -35.97
N ASN A 359 16.44 16.04 -36.56
CA ASN A 359 15.11 15.82 -35.98
C ASN A 359 15.14 15.11 -34.64
N THR A 360 16.30 14.63 -34.19
CA THR A 360 16.50 13.85 -32.98
C THR A 360 17.42 14.51 -31.94
N HIS A 361 18.40 15.33 -32.37
CA HIS A 361 19.39 15.90 -31.43
C HIS A 361 19.75 17.32 -31.83
N GLY A 362 19.61 18.26 -30.91
CA GLY A 362 20.16 19.59 -31.03
C GLY A 362 21.64 19.60 -30.68
N ILE A 363 22.53 20.08 -31.54
CA ILE A 363 23.90 20.41 -31.14
C ILE A 363 23.86 21.70 -30.34
N ASN A 364 24.17 21.56 -29.06
CA ASN A 364 24.13 22.63 -28.09
C ASN A 364 25.46 23.38 -28.04
N GLY A 365 25.58 24.44 -28.86
CA GLY A 365 26.80 25.24 -28.95
C GLY A 365 26.56 26.60 -29.63
N THR A 366 27.61 27.41 -29.75
CA THR A 366 27.68 28.66 -30.50
C THR A 366 29.07 28.85 -31.07
N ILE A 367 29.16 29.54 -32.22
CA ILE A 367 30.47 29.88 -32.81
C ILE A 367 31.08 31.16 -32.21
N ASP A 368 30.37 31.85 -31.28
CA ASP A 368 30.80 33.16 -30.76
C ASP A 368 31.85 33.04 -29.65
N THR A 369 31.87 31.91 -28.95
CA THR A 369 32.80 31.67 -27.84
C THR A 369 33.53 30.35 -28.03
N ASN A 370 34.77 30.27 -27.53
CA ASN A 370 35.53 29.05 -27.53
C ASN A 370 34.83 27.91 -26.72
N LEU A 371 34.16 28.26 -25.65
CA LEU A 371 33.35 27.31 -24.87
C LEU A 371 32.12 26.81 -25.65
N GLY A 372 31.51 27.70 -26.45
CA GLY A 372 30.40 27.32 -27.33
C GLY A 372 30.80 26.34 -28.41
N LEU A 373 31.96 26.56 -29.03
CA LEU A 373 32.53 25.63 -30.03
C LEU A 373 32.93 24.30 -29.38
N PHE A 374 33.51 24.33 -28.18
CA PHE A 374 33.83 23.11 -27.46
C PHE A 374 32.56 22.29 -27.10
N ARG A 375 31.47 22.94 -26.66
CA ARG A 375 30.20 22.29 -26.45
C ARG A 375 29.63 21.64 -27.71
N ALA A 376 29.70 22.37 -28.84
CA ALA A 376 29.27 21.81 -30.12
C ALA A 376 30.12 20.60 -30.54
N TYR A 377 31.44 20.66 -30.32
CA TYR A 377 32.33 19.53 -30.56
C TYR A 377 32.00 18.33 -29.67
N ALA A 378 31.83 18.56 -28.38
CA ALA A 378 31.49 17.51 -27.43
C ALA A 378 30.16 16.81 -27.78
N CYS A 379 29.12 17.59 -28.16
CA CYS A 379 27.89 17.01 -28.67
C CYS A 379 28.11 16.17 -29.92
N SER A 380 28.81 16.72 -30.92
CA SER A 380 29.07 16.01 -32.17
C SER A 380 29.92 14.74 -31.96
N TYR A 381 30.91 14.80 -31.07
CA TYR A 381 31.72 13.64 -30.67
C TYR A 381 30.87 12.54 -30.08
N LEU A 382 29.99 12.86 -29.12
CA LEU A 382 29.10 11.89 -28.47
C LEU A 382 28.11 11.28 -29.46
N ILE A 383 27.52 12.08 -30.37
CA ILE A 383 26.58 11.60 -31.42
C ILE A 383 27.26 10.56 -32.32
N HIS A 384 28.52 10.76 -32.67
CA HIS A 384 29.24 9.84 -33.54
C HIS A 384 29.97 8.72 -32.81
N HIS A 385 29.92 8.69 -31.49
CA HIS A 385 30.61 7.69 -30.70
C HIS A 385 29.88 6.34 -30.75
N PRO A 386 30.54 5.22 -31.19
CA PRO A 386 29.86 3.94 -31.45
C PRO A 386 29.23 3.27 -30.25
N LYS A 387 29.70 3.60 -29.03
CA LYS A 387 29.21 3.03 -27.76
C LYS A 387 28.25 3.97 -27.01
N VAL A 388 27.90 5.11 -27.59
CA VAL A 388 26.92 6.04 -27.05
C VAL A 388 25.60 5.88 -27.82
N ASN A 389 24.49 5.83 -27.11
CA ASN A 389 23.19 5.78 -27.76
C ASN A 389 22.82 7.18 -28.24
N SER A 390 22.92 7.39 -29.53
CA SER A 390 22.55 8.65 -30.17
C SER A 390 21.05 8.77 -30.54
N GLN A 391 20.25 7.75 -30.22
CA GLN A 391 18.81 7.78 -30.55
C GLN A 391 17.95 8.32 -29.41
N THR A 392 18.48 8.48 -28.22
CA THR A 392 17.77 9.08 -27.09
C THR A 392 17.84 10.60 -27.19
N GLN A 393 16.68 11.25 -26.99
CA GLN A 393 16.56 12.72 -27.03
C GLN A 393 17.26 13.45 -25.88
N ASP A 394 17.73 12.70 -24.87
CA ASP A 394 18.23 13.26 -23.60
C ASP A 394 19.74 13.46 -23.56
N MET A 395 20.40 13.46 -24.72
CA MET A 395 21.83 13.71 -24.78
C MET A 395 22.10 15.22 -24.85
N LEU A 396 22.76 15.76 -23.84
CA LEU A 396 22.96 17.19 -23.68
C LEU A 396 24.31 17.50 -23.04
N ILE A 397 24.96 18.54 -23.55
CA ILE A 397 26.06 19.22 -22.88
C ILE A 397 25.48 20.49 -22.27
N SER A 398 25.13 20.47 -20.98
CA SER A 398 24.58 21.63 -20.29
C SER A 398 25.63 22.37 -19.50
N MET A 399 25.31 23.59 -19.12
CA MET A 399 26.11 24.38 -18.19
C MET A 399 25.32 24.56 -16.92
N ASP A 400 25.89 24.10 -15.83
CA ASP A 400 25.32 24.32 -14.49
C ASP A 400 25.72 25.73 -13.99
N PRO A 401 25.02 26.23 -12.98
CA PRO A 401 25.39 27.50 -12.34
C PRO A 401 26.88 27.53 -11.96
N PRO A 402 27.58 28.66 -12.19
CA PRO A 402 28.99 28.76 -11.86
C PRO A 402 29.23 28.57 -10.36
N GLU A 403 30.13 27.67 -10.03
CA GLU A 403 30.59 27.41 -8.66
C GLU A 403 31.95 28.04 -8.37
N SER A 404 32.46 27.88 -7.14
CA SER A 404 33.82 28.29 -6.76
C SER A 404 34.92 27.60 -7.59
N TYR A 405 34.60 26.48 -8.19
CA TYR A 405 35.49 25.66 -9.05
C TYR A 405 35.44 26.04 -10.55
N GLY A 406 34.70 27.09 -10.91
CA GLY A 406 34.57 27.50 -12.32
C GLY A 406 33.19 27.26 -12.87
N ILE A 407 33.10 27.08 -14.20
CA ILE A 407 31.87 26.74 -14.93
C ILE A 407 31.81 25.22 -15.01
N ALA A 408 30.79 24.62 -14.41
CA ALA A 408 30.55 23.20 -14.53
C ALA A 408 29.88 22.92 -15.90
N LEU A 409 30.58 22.20 -16.75
CA LEU A 409 30.05 21.69 -18.01
C LEU A 409 29.61 20.25 -17.78
N ASN A 410 28.31 20.03 -17.71
CA ASN A 410 27.71 18.71 -17.48
C ASN A 410 27.63 17.93 -18.79
N VAL A 411 28.26 16.76 -18.81
CA VAL A 411 28.22 15.79 -19.90
C VAL A 411 27.18 14.73 -19.56
N ASN A 412 26.03 14.79 -20.23
CA ASN A 412 24.93 13.85 -20.02
C ASN A 412 24.67 13.07 -21.30
N CYS A 413 24.91 11.75 -21.28
CA CYS A 413 24.65 10.86 -22.40
C CYS A 413 24.38 9.43 -21.94
N TYR A 414 23.87 8.59 -22.83
CA TYR A 414 23.56 7.20 -22.55
C TYR A 414 24.58 6.25 -23.19
N SER A 415 25.27 5.49 -22.37
CA SER A 415 26.15 4.39 -22.77
C SER A 415 25.33 3.16 -23.17
N THR A 416 25.72 2.46 -24.23
CA THR A 416 25.23 1.13 -24.58
C THR A 416 25.87 0.02 -23.71
N MET A 417 26.82 0.37 -22.85
CA MET A 417 27.51 -0.56 -21.93
C MET A 417 26.82 -0.51 -20.57
N THR A 418 26.09 -1.58 -20.21
CA THR A 418 25.42 -1.70 -18.92
C THR A 418 26.28 -2.38 -17.86
N ASN A 419 27.25 -3.21 -18.28
CA ASN A 419 28.20 -3.84 -17.38
C ASN A 419 29.08 -2.78 -16.71
N TRP A 420 29.22 -2.87 -15.37
CA TRP A 420 29.91 -1.85 -14.58
C TRP A 420 31.32 -1.54 -15.04
N GLY A 421 32.16 -2.56 -15.26
CA GLY A 421 33.54 -2.36 -15.69
C GLY A 421 33.67 -1.73 -17.09
N GLN A 422 32.84 -2.17 -18.04
CA GLN A 422 32.80 -1.62 -19.40
C GLN A 422 32.26 -0.18 -19.41
N PHE A 423 31.25 0.08 -18.57
CA PHE A 423 30.68 1.41 -18.40
C PHE A 423 31.67 2.42 -17.83
N GLU A 424 32.40 2.06 -16.78
CA GLU A 424 33.38 2.94 -16.17
C GLU A 424 34.57 3.19 -17.13
N ALA A 425 35.00 2.17 -17.89
CA ALA A 425 36.05 2.34 -18.91
C ALA A 425 35.58 3.32 -20.02
N LEU A 426 34.36 3.18 -20.50
CA LEU A 426 33.82 4.10 -21.51
C LEU A 426 33.63 5.52 -20.97
N LYS A 427 33.13 5.65 -19.75
CA LYS A 427 32.99 6.94 -19.08
C LYS A 427 34.34 7.64 -18.94
N ALA A 428 35.37 6.90 -18.50
CA ALA A 428 36.71 7.43 -18.42
C ALA A 428 37.24 7.86 -19.79
N GLU A 429 37.12 7.01 -20.82
CA GLU A 429 37.51 7.33 -22.22
C GLU A 429 36.91 8.66 -22.70
N ILE A 430 35.61 8.84 -22.52
CA ILE A 430 34.89 10.06 -22.93
C ILE A 430 35.39 11.28 -22.15
N ILE A 431 35.50 11.20 -20.84
CA ILE A 431 35.89 12.33 -19.99
C ILE A 431 37.36 12.71 -20.18
N GLU A 432 38.25 11.74 -20.29
CA GLU A 432 39.66 11.97 -20.61
C GLU A 432 39.79 12.66 -21.97
N HIS A 433 39.13 12.17 -23.00
CA HIS A 433 39.13 12.78 -24.33
C HIS A 433 38.66 14.24 -24.31
N LEU A 434 37.48 14.49 -23.72
CA LEU A 434 36.93 15.85 -23.66
C LEU A 434 37.78 16.79 -22.84
N THR A 435 38.36 16.30 -21.73
CA THR A 435 39.29 17.11 -20.91
C THR A 435 40.54 17.46 -21.64
N ALA A 436 41.12 16.51 -22.36
CA ALA A 436 42.34 16.76 -23.16
C ALA A 436 42.08 17.73 -24.30
N VAL A 437 40.96 17.56 -25.04
CA VAL A 437 40.59 18.41 -26.17
C VAL A 437 40.20 19.83 -25.72
N ALA A 438 39.68 20.04 -24.52
CA ALA A 438 39.34 21.37 -24.02
C ALA A 438 40.49 22.37 -24.16
N GLY A 439 41.76 21.92 -23.93
CA GLY A 439 42.94 22.74 -24.09
C GLY A 439 43.16 23.26 -25.52
N GLU A 440 42.77 22.51 -26.53
CA GLU A 440 42.86 22.89 -27.95
C GLU A 440 41.88 24.03 -28.32
N PHE A 441 40.82 24.18 -27.58
CA PHE A 441 39.88 25.30 -27.66
C PHE A 441 40.34 26.51 -26.80
N GLY A 442 41.54 26.45 -26.20
CA GLY A 442 42.03 27.49 -25.31
C GLY A 442 41.30 27.52 -23.95
N LEU A 443 40.59 26.47 -23.64
CA LEU A 443 39.92 26.32 -22.32
C LEU A 443 40.87 25.69 -21.30
N LEU A 444 40.93 26.28 -20.14
CA LEU A 444 41.66 25.71 -18.99
C LEU A 444 40.67 24.95 -18.14
N THR A 445 40.97 23.66 -17.88
CA THR A 445 40.28 22.88 -16.87
C THR A 445 40.70 23.37 -15.49
N PHE A 446 39.71 23.54 -14.60
CA PHE A 446 40.01 24.02 -13.25
C PHE A 446 40.78 22.96 -12.48
N ASN A 447 41.94 23.32 -12.01
CA ASN A 447 42.70 22.59 -11.01
C ASN A 447 42.70 23.40 -9.72
N ASN A 448 42.29 22.78 -8.61
CA ASN A 448 42.41 23.41 -7.30
C ASN A 448 43.91 23.78 -7.09
N PRO A 449 44.26 25.06 -6.94
CA PRO A 449 45.68 25.43 -6.83
C PRO A 449 46.26 24.82 -5.55
N ASP A 450 47.01 23.76 -5.72
CA ASP A 450 47.75 23.14 -4.62
C ASP A 450 48.82 24.14 -4.09
N ARG A 451 49.17 24.05 -2.82
CA ARG A 451 50.16 24.92 -2.18
C ARG A 451 51.44 25.06 -2.99
N ASN A 452 51.82 24.02 -3.72
CA ASN A 452 53.00 23.99 -4.59
C ASN A 452 52.85 24.84 -5.86
N THR A 453 51.63 24.99 -6.41
CA THR A 453 51.37 25.81 -7.60
C THR A 453 51.45 27.31 -7.28
N PHE A 454 51.06 27.71 -6.07
CA PHE A 454 51.26 29.10 -5.60
C PHE A 454 52.76 29.42 -5.41
N SER A 455 53.56 28.49 -4.89
CA SER A 455 54.98 28.72 -4.71
C SER A 455 55.76 28.78 -6.04
N LEU A 456 55.37 28.00 -7.04
CA LEU A 456 55.96 28.04 -8.40
C LEU A 456 55.58 29.33 -9.15
N ARG A 457 54.38 29.83 -9.04
CA ARG A 457 53.97 31.12 -9.62
C ARG A 457 54.61 32.31 -8.92
N GLN A 458 54.81 32.27 -7.59
CA GLN A 458 55.56 33.28 -6.87
C GLN A 458 57.07 33.24 -7.21
N ALA A 459 57.63 32.06 -7.42
CA ALA A 459 59.04 31.90 -7.85
C ALA A 459 59.26 32.39 -9.29
N ALA A 460 58.29 32.18 -10.18
CA ALA A 460 58.34 32.68 -11.58
C ALA A 460 58.06 34.21 -11.68
N ALA A 461 57.39 34.81 -10.70
CA ALA A 461 57.08 36.25 -10.67
C ALA A 461 58.11 37.08 -9.85
N ALA A 462 59.10 36.45 -9.25
CA ALA A 462 60.15 37.15 -8.54
C ALA A 462 61.19 37.72 -9.55
N PRO A 463 61.44 39.03 -9.58
CA PRO A 463 62.49 39.59 -10.45
C PRO A 463 63.85 39.04 -10.05
N ASP A 464 64.67 38.68 -11.03
CA ASP A 464 65.96 38.15 -10.98
C ASP A 464 66.88 39.10 -10.08
N SER A 465 66.99 38.78 -8.81
CA SER A 465 67.85 39.49 -7.90
C SER A 465 69.24 38.76 -7.84
N THR A 466 70.08 39.03 -8.78
CA THR A 466 71.54 38.83 -8.64
C THR A 466 72.05 39.79 -7.61
N ALA A 467 72.10 39.39 -6.36
CA ALA A 467 72.95 40.06 -5.32
C ALA A 467 73.79 39.00 -4.59
N PRO A 468 75.07 39.24 -4.38
CA PRO A 468 76.02 38.23 -3.91
C PRO A 468 75.84 37.91 -2.43
N LYS A 469 75.95 36.62 -2.11
CA LYS A 469 75.86 36.09 -0.75
C LYS A 469 77.00 36.60 0.11
N ALA A 470 76.70 37.33 1.17
CA ALA A 470 77.63 37.51 2.31
C ALA A 470 77.63 36.22 3.16
N VAL A 471 78.84 35.72 3.33
CA VAL A 471 79.15 34.60 4.24
C VAL A 471 78.97 35.08 5.69
N ALA A 472 78.13 34.48 6.45
CA ALA A 472 78.03 34.66 7.89
C ALA A 472 78.33 33.33 8.59
N THR A 473 79.48 33.33 9.25
CA THR A 473 80.03 32.33 10.19
C THR A 473 79.06 32.13 11.37
N SER A 474 78.84 30.88 11.72
CA SER A 474 78.20 30.45 12.96
C SER A 474 79.05 30.68 14.18
N PRO A 475 78.44 30.86 15.35
CA PRO A 475 78.97 30.27 16.54
C PRO A 475 78.03 29.26 17.19
N GLN A 476 78.68 28.19 17.62
CA GLN A 476 78.20 27.16 18.54
C GLN A 476 77.61 27.78 19.83
N GLN A 477 76.48 27.33 20.29
CA GLN A 477 76.22 26.68 21.58
C GLN A 477 74.86 26.10 21.62
#